data_a85e0a3001044962ab0e754a002e1eb5
#
_entry.id   a85e0a3001044962ab0e754a002e1eb5
#
_cell.length_a   1.000
_cell.length_b   1.000
_cell.length_c   1.000
_cell.angle_alpha   90.00
_cell.angle_beta   90.00
_cell.angle_gamma   90.00
#
_symmetry.space_group_name_H-M   'P 1'
#
loop_
_entity.id
_entity.type
_entity.pdbx_description
1 polymer ?
#
loop_
_entity_poly.entity_id
_entity_poly.type
_entity_poly.pdbx_seq_one_letter_code
_entity_poly.pdbx_strand_id
1 'polypeptide(L)'
;VKRTGERWRAPYGSDPFASRGRLIPEAASPTRTDFQRDRDRIVHSAAFRRLKHKTQVFVHHEGDHYRTRLTHTLEVSQIARALARALGLDEDLAEALALAHDLGHTCFGHTGEDALHACMAGHGGFDHNAQALRLVTRLERRYATFDGLNLTWETLEGLVKHNGPLLTQAGAPTPHYAKTGIPVAITEYDAIHDLELSTFAGPEAQVAALADDIAYDAHDLDDGLRADLFSLDDLTEVPFLAGLLDEIRRTYPGLERSRVVHELARRVITRFVEDVIAEAERRLAALQPADAAAIRHASAPVVAFSEPIAAADRDIKTFLFARMYRHPGVMAVRRRAAAIVEDLFATFREDPTRMPEEWSAGLTGPDDPRTPRRVADFIAGMTDNYAVSQHRRLFSETPDLHWVIWPGLEG
;
A
#
# COMPACT_ATOMS: atom_id res chain seq x y z
N VAL A 1 -2.21 -19.13 26.40
CA VAL A 1 -1.71 -17.78 26.72
C VAL A 1 -2.41 -17.36 28.01
N LYS A 2 -1.66 -17.11 29.09
CA LYS A 2 -2.26 -16.48 30.27
C LYS A 2 -2.69 -15.08 29.86
N ARG A 3 -3.95 -14.71 30.08
CA ARG A 3 -4.54 -13.38 29.83
C ARG A 3 -3.95 -12.29 30.77
N THR A 4 -2.66 -12.33 31.03
CA THR A 4 -1.97 -11.32 31.85
C THR A 4 -1.62 -10.13 30.96
N GLY A 5 -2.44 -9.06 31.05
CA GLY A 5 -2.25 -7.80 30.32
C GLY A 5 -3.25 -7.61 29.15
N GLU A 6 -4.50 -8.07 29.29
CA GLU A 6 -5.55 -7.66 28.33
C GLU A 6 -5.59 -6.15 28.26
N ARG A 7 -5.14 -5.57 27.13
CA ARG A 7 -5.45 -4.19 26.79
C ARG A 7 -6.95 -4.10 26.60
N TRP A 8 -7.53 -2.98 27.04
CA TRP A 8 -8.93 -2.70 26.76
C TRP A 8 -9.17 -2.73 25.26
N ARG A 9 -10.14 -3.53 24.82
CA ARG A 9 -10.60 -3.60 23.44
C ARG A 9 -12.09 -3.35 23.41
N ALA A 10 -12.52 -2.53 22.45
CA ALA A 10 -13.94 -2.30 22.22
C ALA A 10 -14.64 -3.58 21.72
N PRO A 11 -15.92 -3.78 22.00
CA PRO A 11 -16.65 -4.97 21.54
C PRO A 11 -16.61 -5.15 20.02
N TYR A 12 -16.55 -4.08 19.29
CA TYR A 12 -16.50 -4.04 17.82
C TYR A 12 -15.11 -4.24 17.24
N GLY A 13 -14.05 -4.27 18.04
CA GLY A 13 -12.70 -4.62 17.57
C GLY A 13 -12.56 -6.11 17.30
N SER A 14 -11.75 -6.48 16.31
CA SER A 14 -11.49 -7.87 15.98
C SER A 14 -10.82 -8.60 17.15
N ASP A 15 -11.36 -9.79 17.52
CA ASP A 15 -10.83 -10.57 18.63
C ASP A 15 -9.79 -11.58 18.15
N PRO A 16 -8.50 -11.44 18.54
CA PRO A 16 -7.45 -12.37 18.14
C PRO A 16 -7.65 -13.80 18.68
N PHE A 17 -8.55 -13.99 19.67
CA PHE A 17 -8.90 -15.30 20.21
C PHE A 17 -10.18 -15.89 19.60
N ALA A 18 -10.91 -15.11 18.80
CA ALA A 18 -12.10 -15.47 18.06
C ALA A 18 -11.96 -15.15 16.56
N SER A 19 -10.74 -15.20 16.04
CA SER A 19 -10.46 -15.06 14.61
C SER A 19 -11.20 -16.14 13.81
N ARG A 20 -11.65 -15.82 12.60
CA ARG A 20 -12.17 -16.81 11.64
C ARG A 20 -11.10 -17.83 11.21
N GLY A 21 -9.85 -17.60 11.60
CA GLY A 21 -8.75 -18.53 11.47
C GLY A 21 -8.00 -18.42 10.15
N ARG A 22 -7.32 -19.48 9.82
CA ARG A 22 -6.42 -19.62 8.67
C ARG A 22 -6.96 -20.68 7.72
N LEU A 23 -6.69 -20.51 6.42
CA LEU A 23 -7.10 -21.49 5.40
C LEU A 23 -6.52 -22.88 5.73
N ILE A 24 -5.26 -22.95 6.15
CA ILE A 24 -4.61 -24.19 6.58
C ILE A 24 -4.54 -24.16 8.12
N PRO A 25 -5.22 -25.09 8.82
CA PRO A 25 -5.21 -25.14 10.27
C PRO A 25 -3.80 -25.33 10.84
N GLU A 26 -3.45 -24.57 11.86
CA GLU A 26 -2.17 -24.67 12.58
C GLU A 26 -2.42 -24.64 14.09
N ALA A 27 -1.51 -25.22 14.85
CA ALA A 27 -1.55 -25.14 16.31
C ALA A 27 -1.41 -23.69 16.79
N ALA A 28 -2.17 -23.33 17.82
CA ALA A 28 -2.06 -22.03 18.48
C ALA A 28 -0.67 -21.83 19.06
N SER A 29 -0.17 -20.60 19.00
CA SER A 29 1.09 -20.24 19.63
C SER A 29 0.89 -20.13 21.17
N PRO A 30 1.84 -20.64 21.98
CA PRO A 30 1.74 -20.50 23.43
C PRO A 30 1.98 -19.07 23.92
N THR A 31 2.57 -18.20 23.09
CA THR A 31 3.06 -16.86 23.49
C THR A 31 2.52 -15.71 22.65
N ARG A 32 1.91 -15.97 21.49
CA ARG A 32 1.46 -14.95 20.54
C ARG A 32 0.02 -15.18 20.14
N THR A 33 -0.72 -14.09 19.96
CA THR A 33 -2.03 -14.12 19.31
C THR A 33 -1.91 -14.43 17.82
N ASP A 34 -3.02 -14.74 17.15
CA ASP A 34 -2.99 -15.00 15.71
C ASP A 34 -2.62 -13.77 14.90
N PHE A 35 -3.05 -12.56 15.31
CA PHE A 35 -2.68 -11.32 14.65
C PHE A 35 -1.21 -10.94 14.86
N GLN A 36 -0.63 -11.22 16.03
CA GLN A 36 0.81 -11.10 16.26
C GLN A 36 1.60 -12.04 15.34
N ARG A 37 1.11 -13.26 15.15
CA ARG A 37 1.74 -14.19 14.20
C ARG A 37 1.68 -13.69 12.77
N ASP A 38 0.58 -13.06 12.35
CA ASP A 38 0.45 -12.48 11.01
C ASP A 38 1.44 -11.35 10.79
N ARG A 39 1.50 -10.39 11.72
CA ARG A 39 2.48 -9.32 11.69
C ARG A 39 3.92 -9.86 11.58
N ASP A 40 4.28 -10.82 12.42
CA ASP A 40 5.62 -11.42 12.42
C ASP A 40 5.91 -12.11 11.07
N ARG A 41 4.93 -12.82 10.49
CA ARG A 41 5.07 -13.49 9.18
C ARG A 41 5.29 -12.49 8.06
N ILE A 42 4.57 -11.37 8.07
CA ILE A 42 4.72 -10.28 7.10
C ILE A 42 6.12 -9.67 7.21
N VAL A 43 6.54 -9.24 8.40
CA VAL A 43 7.87 -8.64 8.64
C VAL A 43 9.00 -9.56 8.20
N HIS A 44 8.86 -10.87 8.42
CA HIS A 44 9.87 -11.85 8.02
C HIS A 44 9.78 -12.30 6.56
N SER A 45 8.80 -11.85 5.77
CA SER A 45 8.64 -12.23 4.35
C SER A 45 9.77 -11.67 3.48
N ALA A 46 10.01 -12.31 2.33
CA ALA A 46 10.94 -11.79 1.35
C ALA A 46 10.38 -10.53 0.66
N ALA A 47 9.07 -10.47 0.46
CA ALA A 47 8.39 -9.31 -0.11
C ALA A 47 8.60 -8.07 0.76
N PHE A 48 8.42 -8.15 2.08
CA PHE A 48 8.63 -7.03 3.00
C PHE A 48 10.08 -6.50 2.95
N ARG A 49 11.08 -7.37 2.95
CA ARG A 49 12.49 -6.95 2.82
C ARG A 49 12.78 -6.20 1.52
N ARG A 50 12.09 -6.56 0.41
CA ARG A 50 12.28 -5.90 -0.88
C ARG A 50 11.72 -4.49 -0.94
N LEU A 51 10.77 -4.11 -0.07
CA LEU A 51 10.24 -2.74 0.02
C LEU A 51 11.32 -1.69 0.25
N LYS A 52 12.43 -2.05 0.91
CA LYS A 52 13.60 -1.17 1.10
C LYS A 52 14.16 -0.62 -0.24
N HIS A 53 13.99 -1.35 -1.33
CA HIS A 53 14.57 -1.04 -2.64
C HIS A 53 13.51 -0.91 -3.73
N LYS A 54 12.29 -0.51 -3.33
CA LYS A 54 11.20 -0.16 -4.24
C LYS A 54 10.85 1.31 -4.09
N THR A 55 10.68 1.99 -5.21
CA THR A 55 10.25 3.39 -5.29
C THR A 55 8.90 3.60 -4.61
N GLN A 56 8.79 4.67 -3.79
CA GLN A 56 7.51 5.24 -3.39
C GLN A 56 7.02 6.20 -4.49
N VAL A 57 7.72 7.31 -4.69
CA VAL A 57 7.42 8.31 -5.73
C VAL A 57 8.61 8.55 -6.64
N PHE A 58 9.79 8.79 -6.06
CA PHE A 58 11.03 9.08 -6.78
C PHE A 58 11.87 7.82 -6.91
N VAL A 59 12.38 7.54 -8.11
CA VAL A 59 13.22 6.37 -8.36
C VAL A 59 14.45 6.43 -7.44
N HIS A 60 14.77 5.34 -6.77
CA HIS A 60 15.76 5.20 -5.70
C HIS A 60 17.17 5.77 -5.97
N HIS A 61 17.50 6.07 -7.22
CA HIS A 61 18.82 6.61 -7.58
C HIS A 61 18.98 8.12 -7.35
N GLU A 62 17.94 8.81 -6.86
CA GLU A 62 17.91 10.28 -6.76
C GLU A 62 18.36 10.83 -5.39
N GLY A 63 18.89 9.96 -4.51
CA GLY A 63 19.47 10.34 -3.21
C GLY A 63 18.94 9.57 -2.03
N ASP A 64 19.74 9.50 -0.97
CA ASP A 64 19.45 8.71 0.25
C ASP A 64 18.33 9.31 1.13
N HIS A 65 17.80 10.48 0.75
CA HIS A 65 16.85 11.24 1.55
C HIS A 65 15.38 11.01 1.19
N TYR A 66 15.10 10.41 0.02
CA TYR A 66 13.73 10.12 -0.41
C TYR A 66 13.20 8.83 0.22
N ARG A 67 11.89 8.82 0.47
CA ARG A 67 11.23 7.66 1.08
C ARG A 67 11.22 6.46 0.14
N THR A 68 11.59 5.32 0.70
CA THR A 68 11.33 4.01 0.07
C THR A 68 9.97 3.50 0.55
N ARG A 69 9.40 2.49 -0.13
CA ARG A 69 8.17 1.85 0.35
C ARG A 69 8.29 1.29 1.75
N LEU A 70 9.47 0.82 2.15
CA LEU A 70 9.67 0.33 3.52
C LEU A 70 9.51 1.43 4.56
N THR A 71 10.12 2.61 4.36
CA THR A 71 10.01 3.73 5.32
C THR A 71 8.59 4.27 5.37
N HIS A 72 7.91 4.42 4.20
CA HIS A 72 6.50 4.76 4.14
C HIS A 72 5.63 3.77 4.91
N THR A 73 5.75 2.46 4.62
CA THR A 73 4.97 1.41 5.29
C THR A 73 5.17 1.40 6.81
N LEU A 74 6.39 1.69 7.32
CA LEU A 74 6.63 1.80 8.76
C LEU A 74 5.93 3.03 9.37
N GLU A 75 5.93 4.16 8.68
CA GLU A 75 5.23 5.38 9.12
C GLU A 75 3.71 5.17 9.08
N VAL A 76 3.16 4.51 8.04
CA VAL A 76 1.75 4.08 7.99
C VAL A 76 1.40 3.19 9.18
N SER A 77 2.25 2.21 9.50
CA SER A 77 1.99 1.29 10.62
C SER A 77 1.96 2.01 11.97
N GLN A 78 2.79 3.02 12.15
CA GLN A 78 2.80 3.85 13.36
C GLN A 78 1.49 4.64 13.51
N ILE A 79 0.99 5.23 12.43
CA ILE A 79 -0.29 5.96 12.42
C ILE A 79 -1.46 5.00 12.66
N ALA A 80 -1.50 3.86 11.95
CA ALA A 80 -2.53 2.83 12.10
C ALA A 80 -2.63 2.33 13.55
N ARG A 81 -1.50 2.07 14.20
CA ARG A 81 -1.47 1.67 15.61
C ARG A 81 -1.97 2.78 16.55
N ALA A 82 -1.65 4.04 16.26
CA ALA A 82 -2.14 5.16 17.07
C ALA A 82 -3.66 5.29 16.97
N LEU A 83 -4.22 5.20 15.77
CA LEU A 83 -5.67 5.20 15.51
C LEU A 83 -6.35 3.97 16.16
N ALA A 84 -5.80 2.77 15.95
CA ALA A 84 -6.34 1.55 16.54
C ALA A 84 -6.40 1.63 18.08
N ARG A 85 -5.33 2.12 18.71
CA ARG A 85 -5.29 2.33 20.17
C ARG A 85 -6.34 3.32 20.64
N ALA A 86 -6.51 4.44 19.96
CA ALA A 86 -7.50 5.46 20.31
C ALA A 86 -8.93 4.92 20.23
N LEU A 87 -9.22 4.10 19.21
CA LEU A 87 -10.54 3.52 18.96
C LEU A 87 -10.79 2.19 19.69
N GLY A 88 -9.83 1.70 20.48
CA GLY A 88 -9.95 0.42 21.20
C GLY A 88 -9.95 -0.82 20.29
N LEU A 89 -9.28 -0.74 19.14
CA LEU A 89 -9.13 -1.83 18.16
C LEU A 89 -7.86 -2.66 18.43
N ASP A 90 -7.70 -3.76 17.72
CA ASP A 90 -6.50 -4.58 17.83
C ASP A 90 -5.31 -3.94 17.09
N GLU A 91 -4.31 -3.49 17.87
CA GLU A 91 -3.12 -2.81 17.31
C GLU A 91 -2.26 -3.74 16.46
N ASP A 92 -2.19 -5.04 16.80
CA ASP A 92 -1.34 -5.99 16.07
C ASP A 92 -1.95 -6.31 14.68
N LEU A 93 -3.30 -6.38 14.58
CA LEU A 93 -3.98 -6.53 13.29
C LEU A 93 -3.86 -5.27 12.43
N ALA A 94 -4.08 -4.09 13.01
CA ALA A 94 -3.91 -2.82 12.29
C ALA A 94 -2.47 -2.66 11.77
N GLU A 95 -1.46 -3.01 12.59
CA GLU A 95 -0.06 -3.02 12.19
C GLU A 95 0.21 -4.04 11.06
N ALA A 96 -0.31 -5.27 11.18
CA ALA A 96 -0.15 -6.30 10.16
C ALA A 96 -0.70 -5.86 8.80
N LEU A 97 -1.88 -5.25 8.78
CA LEU A 97 -2.52 -4.72 7.58
C LEU A 97 -1.73 -3.56 6.98
N ALA A 98 -1.31 -2.60 7.81
CA ALA A 98 -0.47 -1.50 7.38
C ALA A 98 0.89 -1.96 6.82
N LEU A 99 1.51 -3.00 7.41
CA LEU A 99 2.76 -3.56 6.90
C LEU A 99 2.58 -4.37 5.60
N ALA A 100 1.38 -4.85 5.32
CA ALA A 100 1.11 -5.72 4.17
C ALA A 100 0.59 -4.97 2.94
N HIS A 101 0.01 -3.75 3.07
CA HIS A 101 -0.71 -3.07 2.00
C HIS A 101 0.14 -2.90 0.73
N ASP A 102 1.41 -2.57 0.88
CA ASP A 102 2.34 -2.26 -0.21
C ASP A 102 3.13 -3.46 -0.77
N LEU A 103 2.94 -4.68 -0.21
CA LEU A 103 3.74 -5.85 -0.60
C LEU A 103 3.66 -6.19 -2.09
N GLY A 104 2.50 -5.94 -2.71
CA GLY A 104 2.21 -6.29 -4.10
C GLY A 104 2.71 -5.31 -5.15
N HIS A 105 3.20 -4.14 -4.75
CA HIS A 105 3.72 -3.17 -5.72
C HIS A 105 4.91 -3.72 -6.50
N THR A 106 5.00 -3.31 -7.77
CA THR A 106 6.09 -3.66 -8.69
C THR A 106 7.35 -2.84 -8.41
N CYS A 107 8.45 -3.15 -9.13
CA CYS A 107 9.53 -2.17 -9.30
C CYS A 107 8.97 -0.89 -9.97
N PHE A 108 9.53 0.26 -9.63
CA PHE A 108 9.14 1.60 -10.11
C PHE A 108 7.69 2.01 -9.75
N GLY A 109 7.11 1.44 -8.70
CA GLY A 109 5.81 1.79 -8.15
C GLY A 109 4.66 1.70 -9.16
N HIS A 110 3.77 2.68 -9.16
CA HIS A 110 2.62 2.72 -10.10
C HIS A 110 3.02 2.76 -11.58
N THR A 111 4.21 3.26 -11.90
CA THR A 111 4.71 3.22 -13.29
C THR A 111 4.92 1.80 -13.78
N GLY A 112 5.56 0.97 -12.95
CA GLY A 112 5.74 -0.44 -13.28
C GLY A 112 4.43 -1.21 -13.26
N GLU A 113 3.49 -0.83 -12.41
CA GLU A 113 2.14 -1.41 -12.37
C GLU A 113 1.37 -1.12 -13.65
N ASP A 114 1.32 0.15 -14.09
CA ASP A 114 0.68 0.56 -15.34
C ASP A 114 1.26 -0.20 -16.54
N ALA A 115 2.60 -0.31 -16.61
CA ALA A 115 3.30 -1.04 -17.67
C ALA A 115 2.98 -2.54 -17.64
N LEU A 116 3.02 -3.20 -16.47
CA LEU A 116 2.64 -4.61 -16.34
C LEU A 116 1.16 -4.83 -16.64
N HIS A 117 0.28 -3.94 -16.24
CA HIS A 117 -1.13 -4.02 -16.56
C HIS A 117 -1.35 -4.00 -18.08
N ALA A 118 -0.68 -3.11 -18.79
CA ALA A 118 -0.71 -3.04 -20.25
C ALA A 118 -0.14 -4.30 -20.90
N CYS A 119 1.00 -4.79 -20.43
CA CYS A 119 1.61 -6.05 -20.93
C CYS A 119 0.72 -7.27 -20.68
N MET A 120 -0.05 -7.26 -19.60
CA MET A 120 -0.98 -8.31 -19.22
C MET A 120 -2.37 -8.16 -19.85
N ALA A 121 -2.58 -7.23 -20.78
CA ALA A 121 -3.81 -7.11 -21.55
C ALA A 121 -4.13 -8.46 -22.24
N GLY A 122 -5.34 -8.98 -22.06
CA GLY A 122 -5.72 -10.32 -22.52
C GLY A 122 -5.27 -11.49 -21.63
N HIS A 123 -4.52 -11.24 -20.57
CA HIS A 123 -4.03 -12.23 -19.59
C HIS A 123 -4.50 -11.94 -18.15
N GLY A 124 -5.60 -11.23 -17.99
CA GLY A 124 -6.23 -10.89 -16.70
C GLY A 124 -5.68 -9.64 -16.03
N GLY A 125 -4.88 -8.82 -16.74
CA GLY A 125 -4.33 -7.57 -16.21
C GLY A 125 -3.34 -7.75 -15.06
N PHE A 126 -2.96 -6.63 -14.44
CA PHE A 126 -2.16 -6.60 -13.23
C PHE A 126 -2.74 -5.55 -12.27
N ASP A 127 -2.73 -5.86 -10.98
CA ASP A 127 -3.21 -5.03 -9.89
C ASP A 127 -2.39 -5.35 -8.64
N HIS A 128 -1.86 -4.32 -7.95
CA HIS A 128 -0.95 -4.52 -6.82
C HIS A 128 -1.64 -5.16 -5.58
N ASN A 129 -2.94 -4.91 -5.34
CA ASN A 129 -3.67 -5.55 -4.23
C ASN A 129 -3.85 -7.05 -4.51
N ALA A 130 -4.23 -7.40 -5.75
CA ALA A 130 -4.27 -8.79 -6.18
C ALA A 130 -2.90 -9.46 -6.10
N GLN A 131 -1.84 -8.75 -6.44
CA GLN A 131 -0.47 -9.24 -6.32
C GLN A 131 -0.04 -9.40 -4.86
N ALA A 132 -0.44 -8.50 -3.95
CA ALA A 132 -0.22 -8.66 -2.51
C ALA A 132 -0.90 -9.95 -2.00
N LEU A 133 -2.14 -10.20 -2.39
CA LEU A 133 -2.84 -11.45 -2.06
C LEU A 133 -2.09 -12.68 -2.60
N ARG A 134 -1.62 -12.65 -3.87
CA ARG A 134 -0.82 -13.75 -4.45
C ARG A 134 0.47 -13.99 -3.68
N LEU A 135 1.16 -12.93 -3.29
CA LEU A 135 2.39 -13.03 -2.49
C LEU A 135 2.13 -13.75 -1.18
N VAL A 136 1.15 -13.30 -0.41
CA VAL A 136 0.90 -13.84 0.94
C VAL A 136 0.19 -15.19 0.94
N THR A 137 -0.41 -15.62 -0.20
CA THR A 137 -1.13 -16.89 -0.28
C THR A 137 -0.43 -17.97 -1.12
N ARG A 138 0.48 -17.59 -2.06
CA ARG A 138 1.05 -18.55 -3.04
C ARG A 138 2.54 -18.37 -3.31
N LEU A 139 3.09 -17.12 -3.30
CA LEU A 139 4.44 -16.87 -3.84
C LEU A 139 5.53 -16.87 -2.79
N GLU A 140 5.23 -16.53 -1.53
CA GLU A 140 6.18 -16.69 -0.43
C GLU A 140 6.36 -18.18 -0.11
N ARG A 141 7.63 -18.65 -0.07
CA ARG A 141 7.99 -20.05 0.16
C ARG A 141 8.85 -20.16 1.42
N ARG A 142 8.22 -20.05 2.59
CA ARG A 142 8.92 -20.02 3.88
C ARG A 142 8.61 -21.21 4.78
N TYR A 143 7.53 -21.93 4.52
CA TYR A 143 7.03 -23.00 5.34
C TYR A 143 7.13 -24.34 4.62
N ALA A 144 7.44 -25.40 5.37
CA ALA A 144 7.67 -26.72 4.79
C ALA A 144 6.38 -27.40 4.27
N THR A 145 5.22 -26.97 4.78
CA THR A 145 3.94 -27.68 4.57
C THR A 145 2.95 -26.92 3.71
N PHE A 146 3.22 -25.64 3.40
CA PHE A 146 2.34 -24.82 2.57
C PHE A 146 3.11 -23.67 1.90
N ASP A 147 2.58 -23.22 0.76
CA ASP A 147 2.99 -21.99 0.10
C ASP A 147 2.28 -20.77 0.73
N GLY A 148 2.85 -19.58 0.55
CA GLY A 148 2.36 -18.35 1.15
C GLY A 148 2.73 -18.19 2.62
N LEU A 149 2.04 -17.27 3.30
CA LEU A 149 2.22 -16.95 4.70
C LEU A 149 1.11 -17.55 5.59
N ASN A 150 0.05 -18.11 5.02
CA ASN A 150 -1.11 -18.64 5.73
C ASN A 150 -1.64 -17.66 6.78
N LEU A 151 -1.96 -16.43 6.37
CA LEU A 151 -2.46 -15.38 7.24
C LEU A 151 -3.91 -15.65 7.67
N THR A 152 -4.38 -14.98 8.71
CA THR A 152 -5.77 -15.05 9.16
C THR A 152 -6.73 -14.46 8.14
N TRP A 153 -7.99 -14.88 8.24
CA TRP A 153 -9.07 -14.36 7.40
C TRP A 153 -9.15 -12.83 7.48
N GLU A 154 -9.07 -12.28 8.69
CA GLU A 154 -9.16 -10.83 8.94
C GLU A 154 -8.04 -10.05 8.25
N THR A 155 -6.83 -10.59 8.25
CA THR A 155 -5.69 -9.96 7.56
C THR A 155 -5.87 -10.04 6.04
N LEU A 156 -6.33 -11.17 5.50
CA LEU A 156 -6.55 -11.33 4.06
C LEU A 156 -7.74 -10.50 3.57
N GLU A 157 -8.83 -10.50 4.31
CA GLU A 157 -10.01 -9.69 4.05
C GLU A 157 -9.65 -8.20 3.99
N GLY A 158 -8.94 -7.72 5.02
CA GLY A 158 -8.53 -6.33 5.08
C GLY A 158 -7.54 -5.94 3.99
N LEU A 159 -6.61 -6.83 3.62
CA LEU A 159 -5.67 -6.60 2.52
C LEU A 159 -6.38 -6.42 1.17
N VAL A 160 -7.34 -7.31 0.87
CA VAL A 160 -8.10 -7.27 -0.40
C VAL A 160 -9.03 -6.06 -0.47
N LYS A 161 -9.62 -5.67 0.66
CA LYS A 161 -10.57 -4.55 0.76
C LYS A 161 -9.91 -3.23 1.20
N HIS A 162 -8.62 -3.07 1.01
CA HIS A 162 -7.90 -1.84 1.37
C HIS A 162 -8.58 -0.58 0.79
N ASN A 163 -9.07 -0.65 -0.44
CA ASN A 163 -9.80 0.42 -1.11
C ASN A 163 -11.34 0.32 -0.96
N GLY A 164 -11.82 -0.44 0.02
CA GLY A 164 -13.24 -0.66 0.26
C GLY A 164 -13.80 -1.92 -0.42
N PRO A 165 -15.13 -2.09 -0.45
CA PRO A 165 -15.79 -3.24 -1.07
C PRO A 165 -15.46 -3.37 -2.55
N LEU A 166 -15.26 -4.61 -3.03
CA LEU A 166 -15.01 -4.89 -4.44
C LEU A 166 -16.32 -5.07 -5.22
N LEU A 167 -17.34 -5.62 -4.56
CA LEU A 167 -18.66 -5.85 -5.11
C LEU A 167 -19.67 -4.96 -4.40
N THR A 168 -20.73 -4.61 -5.13
CA THR A 168 -21.94 -4.02 -4.54
C THR A 168 -22.74 -5.11 -3.83
N GLN A 169 -23.74 -4.73 -3.01
CA GLN A 169 -24.66 -5.67 -2.38
C GLN A 169 -25.44 -6.53 -3.41
N ALA A 170 -25.57 -6.06 -4.66
CA ALA A 170 -26.18 -6.79 -5.77
C ALA A 170 -25.20 -7.74 -6.49
N GLY A 171 -23.93 -7.84 -6.01
CA GLY A 171 -22.91 -8.69 -6.62
C GLY A 171 -22.25 -8.13 -7.89
N ALA A 172 -22.52 -6.89 -8.28
CA ALA A 172 -21.85 -6.23 -9.39
C ALA A 172 -20.54 -5.57 -8.92
N PRO A 173 -19.50 -5.45 -9.77
CA PRO A 173 -18.30 -4.69 -9.46
C PRO A 173 -18.62 -3.25 -9.01
N THR A 174 -17.92 -2.77 -7.98
CA THR A 174 -18.01 -1.36 -7.56
C THR A 174 -17.45 -0.42 -8.64
N PRO A 175 -17.70 0.91 -8.59
CA PRO A 175 -17.19 1.84 -9.59
C PRO A 175 -15.69 1.75 -9.85
N HIS A 176 -14.89 1.44 -8.82
CA HIS A 176 -13.46 1.22 -8.95
C HIS A 176 -13.11 0.07 -9.91
N TYR A 177 -13.85 -1.03 -9.82
CA TYR A 177 -13.63 -2.22 -10.63
C TYR A 177 -14.57 -2.33 -11.86
N ALA A 178 -15.42 -1.33 -12.11
CA ALA A 178 -16.41 -1.39 -13.17
C ALA A 178 -15.81 -1.51 -14.59
N LYS A 179 -14.61 -0.94 -14.80
CA LYS A 179 -13.90 -0.96 -16.10
C LYS A 179 -12.98 -2.16 -16.27
N THR A 180 -12.28 -2.55 -15.22
CA THR A 180 -11.23 -3.58 -15.25
C THR A 180 -11.74 -4.97 -14.84
N GLY A 181 -12.90 -5.03 -14.18
CA GLY A 181 -13.37 -6.23 -13.49
C GLY A 181 -12.60 -6.49 -12.19
N ILE A 182 -13.09 -7.43 -11.38
CA ILE A 182 -12.37 -7.91 -10.21
C ILE A 182 -11.15 -8.72 -10.67
N PRO A 183 -9.93 -8.46 -10.15
CA PRO A 183 -8.75 -9.23 -10.52
C PRO A 183 -8.93 -10.74 -10.28
N VAL A 184 -8.55 -11.55 -11.27
CA VAL A 184 -8.76 -13.02 -11.26
C VAL A 184 -8.17 -13.68 -10.00
N ALA A 185 -7.02 -13.22 -9.54
CA ALA A 185 -6.40 -13.77 -8.34
C ALA A 185 -7.24 -13.60 -7.08
N ILE A 186 -8.02 -12.52 -6.99
CA ILE A 186 -8.94 -12.28 -5.87
C ILE A 186 -10.14 -13.21 -5.99
N THR A 187 -10.78 -13.31 -7.15
CA THR A 187 -11.94 -14.19 -7.35
C THR A 187 -11.60 -15.68 -7.20
N GLU A 188 -10.40 -16.11 -7.65
CA GLU A 188 -9.92 -17.47 -7.44
C GLU A 188 -9.71 -17.80 -5.94
N TYR A 189 -9.18 -16.84 -5.18
CA TYR A 189 -8.97 -17.05 -3.75
C TYR A 189 -10.28 -17.00 -2.97
N ASP A 190 -11.15 -16.06 -3.29
CA ASP A 190 -12.46 -15.89 -2.67
C ASP A 190 -13.35 -17.14 -2.85
N ALA A 191 -13.23 -17.84 -3.97
CA ALA A 191 -13.95 -19.10 -4.24
C ALA A 191 -13.58 -20.25 -3.28
N ILE A 192 -12.40 -20.21 -2.65
CA ILE A 192 -11.94 -21.24 -1.70
C ILE A 192 -11.96 -20.75 -0.24
N HIS A 193 -11.95 -19.46 -0.03
CA HIS A 193 -11.96 -18.81 1.28
C HIS A 193 -12.69 -17.48 1.16
N ASP A 194 -14.01 -17.51 1.28
CA ASP A 194 -14.90 -16.35 1.10
C ASP A 194 -14.47 -15.15 1.96
N LEU A 195 -14.05 -14.08 1.31
CA LEU A 195 -13.61 -12.82 1.93
C LEU A 195 -14.72 -11.77 2.01
N GLU A 196 -15.98 -12.15 1.72
CA GLU A 196 -17.15 -11.26 1.79
C GLU A 196 -16.97 -9.98 0.95
N LEU A 197 -16.58 -10.11 -0.32
CA LEU A 197 -16.16 -8.98 -1.20
C LEU A 197 -17.18 -7.85 -1.34
N SER A 198 -18.45 -8.06 -0.95
CA SER A 198 -19.52 -7.06 -1.01
C SER A 198 -19.69 -6.24 0.27
N THR A 199 -18.94 -6.57 1.34
CA THR A 199 -18.99 -5.86 2.61
C THR A 199 -17.81 -4.89 2.76
N PHE A 200 -17.91 -3.92 3.65
CA PHE A 200 -16.74 -3.13 4.06
C PHE A 200 -15.71 -4.04 4.75
N ALA A 201 -14.49 -3.59 4.82
CA ALA A 201 -13.45 -4.24 5.62
C ALA A 201 -13.72 -4.10 7.13
N GLY A 202 -13.09 -4.95 7.93
CA GLY A 202 -13.09 -4.80 9.39
C GLY A 202 -12.50 -3.47 9.84
N PRO A 203 -12.78 -3.04 11.08
CA PRO A 203 -12.41 -1.69 11.54
C PRO A 203 -10.89 -1.45 11.53
N GLU A 204 -10.07 -2.46 11.83
CA GLU A 204 -8.62 -2.35 11.79
C GLU A 204 -8.10 -2.14 10.37
N ALA A 205 -8.75 -2.73 9.37
CA ALA A 205 -8.40 -2.53 7.97
C ALA A 205 -8.81 -1.15 7.47
N GLN A 206 -9.96 -0.64 7.89
CA GLN A 206 -10.36 0.74 7.61
C GLN A 206 -9.37 1.75 8.23
N VAL A 207 -8.88 1.47 9.45
CA VAL A 207 -7.81 2.27 10.09
C VAL A 207 -6.52 2.21 9.29
N ALA A 208 -6.10 1.04 8.81
CA ALA A 208 -4.88 0.90 8.03
C ALA A 208 -4.97 1.67 6.70
N ALA A 209 -6.12 1.64 6.02
CA ALA A 209 -6.34 2.39 4.78
C ALA A 209 -6.27 3.91 5.01
N LEU A 210 -6.95 4.43 6.05
CA LEU A 210 -6.86 5.88 6.37
C LEU A 210 -5.47 6.30 6.84
N ALA A 211 -4.74 5.41 7.53
CA ALA A 211 -3.36 5.68 7.93
C ALA A 211 -2.44 5.82 6.71
N ASP A 212 -2.68 5.05 5.64
CA ASP A 212 -1.98 5.18 4.37
C ASP A 212 -2.29 6.53 3.69
N ASP A 213 -3.57 6.92 3.58
CA ASP A 213 -3.97 8.24 3.05
C ASP A 213 -3.30 9.39 3.81
N ILE A 214 -3.30 9.35 5.16
CA ILE A 214 -2.67 10.38 6.01
C ILE A 214 -1.16 10.45 5.78
N ALA A 215 -0.51 9.31 5.73
CA ALA A 215 0.92 9.21 5.51
C ALA A 215 1.28 9.72 4.11
N TYR A 216 0.54 9.28 3.10
CA TYR A 216 0.71 9.66 1.70
C TYR A 216 0.69 11.18 1.53
N ASP A 217 -0.35 11.86 2.00
CA ASP A 217 -0.47 13.32 1.89
C ASP A 217 0.71 14.04 2.55
N ALA A 218 1.06 13.66 3.77
CA ALA A 218 2.13 14.32 4.52
C ALA A 218 3.52 14.06 3.92
N HIS A 219 3.75 12.82 3.46
CA HIS A 219 5.04 12.40 2.93
C HIS A 219 5.30 12.99 1.55
N ASP A 220 4.30 13.01 0.70
CA ASP A 220 4.44 13.51 -0.66
C ASP A 220 4.58 15.04 -0.69
N LEU A 221 3.96 15.75 0.26
CA LEU A 221 4.24 17.17 0.49
C LEU A 221 5.69 17.41 0.89
N ASP A 222 6.24 16.64 1.85
CA ASP A 222 7.64 16.75 2.29
C ASP A 222 8.62 16.42 1.16
N ASP A 223 8.39 15.29 0.47
CA ASP A 223 9.26 14.84 -0.62
C ASP A 223 9.22 15.79 -1.83
N GLY A 224 8.04 16.32 -2.17
CA GLY A 224 7.89 17.29 -3.26
C GLY A 224 8.56 18.65 -2.97
N LEU A 225 8.46 19.14 -1.71
CA LEU A 225 9.17 20.35 -1.27
C LEU A 225 10.69 20.15 -1.24
N ARG A 226 11.15 18.96 -0.89
CA ARG A 226 12.57 18.56 -0.88
C ARG A 226 13.13 18.43 -2.30
N ALA A 227 12.31 17.97 -3.23
CA ALA A 227 12.67 17.86 -4.66
C ALA A 227 12.53 19.20 -5.41
N ASP A 228 12.20 20.31 -4.72
CA ASP A 228 11.93 21.62 -5.29
C ASP A 228 10.92 21.61 -6.47
N LEU A 229 9.96 20.68 -6.44
CA LEU A 229 8.87 20.59 -7.43
C LEU A 229 7.85 21.70 -7.25
N PHE A 230 7.73 22.20 -6.03
CA PHE A 230 6.90 23.33 -5.62
C PHE A 230 7.49 23.96 -4.34
N SER A 231 7.10 25.20 -4.07
CA SER A 231 7.54 25.96 -2.92
C SER A 231 6.49 25.97 -1.78
N LEU A 232 6.86 26.46 -0.59
CA LEU A 232 5.90 26.71 0.50
C LEU A 232 4.84 27.75 0.12
N ASP A 233 5.15 28.66 -0.79
CA ASP A 233 4.18 29.67 -1.25
C ASP A 233 3.16 29.06 -2.21
N ASP A 234 3.55 28.09 -3.05
CA ASP A 234 2.61 27.34 -3.90
C ASP A 234 1.58 26.58 -3.08
N LEU A 235 1.94 26.07 -1.88
CA LEU A 235 1.01 25.36 -0.99
C LEU A 235 -0.15 26.25 -0.50
N THR A 236 -0.03 27.57 -0.62
CA THR A 236 -1.12 28.49 -0.27
C THR A 236 -2.32 28.40 -1.22
N GLU A 237 -2.17 27.74 -2.38
CA GLU A 237 -3.27 27.41 -3.28
C GLU A 237 -4.27 26.43 -2.64
N VAL A 238 -3.84 25.66 -1.63
CA VAL A 238 -4.67 24.72 -0.87
C VAL A 238 -5.08 25.38 0.46
N PRO A 239 -6.35 25.75 0.65
CA PRO A 239 -6.80 26.51 1.82
C PRO A 239 -6.42 25.89 3.17
N PHE A 240 -6.49 24.56 3.28
CA PHE A 240 -6.09 23.84 4.48
C PHE A 240 -4.61 24.04 4.82
N LEU A 241 -3.74 23.89 3.83
CA LEU A 241 -2.28 24.08 3.99
C LEU A 241 -1.92 25.54 4.25
N ALA A 242 -2.59 26.47 3.58
CA ALA A 242 -2.44 27.92 3.83
C ALA A 242 -2.70 28.25 5.29
N GLY A 243 -3.80 27.72 5.84
CA GLY A 243 -4.15 27.90 7.26
C GLY A 243 -3.09 27.37 8.22
N LEU A 244 -2.54 26.18 7.94
CA LEU A 244 -1.46 25.60 8.75
C LEU A 244 -0.15 26.41 8.65
N LEU A 245 0.21 26.88 7.45
CA LEU A 245 1.39 27.73 7.26
C LEU A 245 1.26 29.07 8.02
N ASP A 246 0.09 29.69 7.99
CA ASP A 246 -0.18 30.91 8.76
C ASP A 246 -0.12 30.67 10.28
N GLU A 247 -0.59 29.51 10.73
CA GLU A 247 -0.47 29.11 12.14
C GLU A 247 0.99 28.93 12.55
N ILE A 248 1.81 28.27 11.69
CA ILE A 248 3.24 28.07 11.95
C ILE A 248 3.96 29.42 11.98
N ARG A 249 3.72 30.29 11.00
CA ARG A 249 4.34 31.63 10.92
C ARG A 249 4.01 32.48 12.14
N ARG A 250 2.78 32.42 12.64
CA ARG A 250 2.36 33.14 13.86
C ARG A 250 2.99 32.55 15.13
N THR A 251 3.08 31.24 15.22
CA THR A 251 3.62 30.54 16.41
C THR A 251 5.14 30.68 16.49
N TYR A 252 5.82 30.64 15.34
CA TYR A 252 7.28 30.64 15.25
C TYR A 252 7.76 31.67 14.20
N PRO A 253 7.71 32.98 14.51
CA PRO A 253 8.18 34.02 13.57
C PRO A 253 9.66 33.81 13.20
N GLY A 254 9.98 33.85 11.92
CA GLY A 254 11.37 33.70 11.42
C GLY A 254 11.91 32.28 11.48
N LEU A 255 11.06 31.27 11.57
CA LEU A 255 11.47 29.88 11.57
C LEU A 255 12.16 29.51 10.24
N GLU A 256 13.26 28.77 10.32
CA GLU A 256 14.00 28.25 9.17
C GLU A 256 13.12 27.37 8.25
N ARG A 257 13.31 27.46 6.91
CA ARG A 257 12.50 26.75 5.91
C ARG A 257 12.38 25.26 6.20
N SER A 258 13.49 24.58 6.50
CA SER A 258 13.49 23.13 6.81
C SER A 258 12.58 22.77 7.98
N ARG A 259 12.60 23.61 9.03
CA ARG A 259 11.74 23.42 10.22
C ARG A 259 10.27 23.73 9.90
N VAL A 260 9.99 24.69 9.03
CA VAL A 260 8.61 24.98 8.57
C VAL A 260 8.04 23.76 7.85
N VAL A 261 8.82 23.11 6.98
CA VAL A 261 8.41 21.89 6.27
C VAL A 261 8.06 20.76 7.25
N HIS A 262 8.93 20.49 8.23
CA HIS A 262 8.68 19.45 9.23
C HIS A 262 7.48 19.78 10.14
N GLU A 263 7.32 21.05 10.53
CA GLU A 263 6.15 21.48 11.30
C GLU A 263 4.84 21.34 10.50
N LEU A 264 4.89 21.65 9.19
CA LEU A 264 3.74 21.47 8.32
C LEU A 264 3.34 19.98 8.23
N ALA A 265 4.27 19.10 7.87
CA ALA A 265 4.01 17.66 7.78
C ALA A 265 3.45 17.09 9.11
N ARG A 266 4.07 17.46 10.24
CA ARG A 266 3.60 17.05 11.57
C ARG A 266 2.17 17.54 11.86
N ARG A 267 1.82 18.77 11.48
CA ARG A 267 0.48 19.33 11.69
C ARG A 267 -0.56 18.70 10.78
N VAL A 268 -0.23 18.40 9.53
CA VAL A 268 -1.11 17.65 8.62
C VAL A 268 -1.47 16.30 9.24
N ILE A 269 -0.47 15.50 9.64
CA ILE A 269 -0.68 14.20 10.28
C ILE A 269 -1.55 14.37 11.54
N THR A 270 -1.21 15.33 12.42
CA THR A 270 -1.93 15.51 13.68
C THR A 270 -3.40 15.86 13.44
N ARG A 271 -3.69 16.84 12.54
CA ARG A 271 -5.07 17.26 12.24
C ARG A 271 -5.89 16.12 11.64
N PHE A 272 -5.28 15.35 10.74
CA PHE A 272 -5.95 14.22 10.08
C PHE A 272 -6.24 13.10 11.09
N VAL A 273 -5.27 12.73 11.92
CA VAL A 273 -5.46 11.72 12.97
C VAL A 273 -6.53 12.13 13.99
N GLU A 274 -6.49 13.38 14.47
CA GLU A 274 -7.49 13.91 15.41
C GLU A 274 -8.91 13.89 14.81
N ASP A 275 -9.03 14.25 13.53
CA ASP A 275 -10.30 14.25 12.81
C ASP A 275 -10.84 12.82 12.62
N VAL A 276 -9.99 11.89 12.16
CA VAL A 276 -10.39 10.47 11.98
C VAL A 276 -10.90 9.88 13.29
N ILE A 277 -10.24 10.16 14.42
CA ILE A 277 -10.68 9.67 15.73
C ILE A 277 -12.06 10.24 16.06
N ALA A 278 -12.22 11.56 15.97
CA ALA A 278 -13.48 12.22 16.32
C ALA A 278 -14.65 11.77 15.41
N GLU A 279 -14.41 11.65 14.10
CA GLU A 279 -15.43 11.22 13.15
C GLU A 279 -15.78 9.73 13.32
N ALA A 280 -14.77 8.87 13.56
CA ALA A 280 -15.00 7.46 13.84
C ALA A 280 -15.81 7.27 15.15
N GLU A 281 -15.48 7.98 16.22
CA GLU A 281 -16.26 7.95 17.47
C GLU A 281 -17.71 8.37 17.25
N ARG A 282 -17.94 9.43 16.46
CA ARG A 282 -19.28 9.91 16.10
C ARG A 282 -20.07 8.84 15.32
N ARG A 283 -19.43 8.17 14.34
CA ARG A 283 -20.06 7.10 13.53
C ARG A 283 -20.32 5.85 14.37
N LEU A 284 -19.38 5.46 15.21
CA LEU A 284 -19.54 4.34 16.16
C LEU A 284 -20.69 4.58 17.15
N ALA A 285 -20.79 5.80 17.69
CA ALA A 285 -21.89 6.17 18.57
C ALA A 285 -23.26 6.11 17.87
N ALA A 286 -23.33 6.45 16.58
CA ALA A 286 -24.56 6.36 15.80
C ALA A 286 -24.91 4.90 15.40
N LEU A 287 -23.90 4.08 15.03
CA LEU A 287 -24.09 2.70 14.60
C LEU A 287 -24.32 1.74 15.78
N GLN A 288 -23.69 2.01 16.93
CA GLN A 288 -23.68 1.14 18.13
C GLN A 288 -23.37 -0.34 17.79
N PRO A 289 -22.26 -0.64 17.11
CA PRO A 289 -21.98 -1.98 16.64
C PRO A 289 -21.70 -2.93 17.81
N ALA A 290 -22.33 -4.11 17.76
CA ALA A 290 -22.13 -5.14 18.79
C ALA A 290 -20.79 -5.87 18.62
N ASP A 291 -20.28 -5.95 17.40
CA ASP A 291 -19.07 -6.67 17.02
C ASP A 291 -18.47 -6.11 15.70
N ALA A 292 -17.34 -6.67 15.27
CA ALA A 292 -16.68 -6.30 14.01
C ALA A 292 -17.52 -6.67 12.78
N ALA A 293 -18.40 -7.65 12.86
CA ALA A 293 -19.27 -8.02 11.76
C ALA A 293 -20.32 -6.93 11.49
N ALA A 294 -20.86 -6.31 12.53
CA ALA A 294 -21.76 -5.16 12.39
C ALA A 294 -21.11 -3.99 11.63
N ILE A 295 -19.80 -3.77 11.80
CA ILE A 295 -19.03 -2.77 11.04
C ILE A 295 -18.88 -3.18 9.58
N ARG A 296 -18.58 -4.44 9.29
CA ARG A 296 -18.48 -4.95 7.91
C ARG A 296 -19.78 -4.76 7.13
N HIS A 297 -20.91 -4.99 7.78
CA HIS A 297 -22.25 -4.90 7.17
C HIS A 297 -22.89 -3.51 7.28
N ALA A 298 -22.17 -2.51 7.77
CA ALA A 298 -22.68 -1.14 7.82
C ALA A 298 -22.94 -0.59 6.41
N SER A 299 -23.78 0.44 6.30
CA SER A 299 -24.09 1.09 5.03
C SER A 299 -23.00 2.05 4.53
N ALA A 300 -22.03 2.38 5.41
CA ALA A 300 -20.91 3.27 5.12
C ALA A 300 -19.70 2.88 6.00
N PRO A 301 -18.47 3.24 5.62
CA PRO A 301 -17.31 2.99 6.45
C PRO A 301 -17.43 3.70 7.79
N VAL A 302 -16.96 3.07 8.86
CA VAL A 302 -16.99 3.64 10.21
C VAL A 302 -15.76 4.50 10.47
N VAL A 303 -14.60 4.09 9.98
CA VAL A 303 -13.38 4.89 10.03
C VAL A 303 -13.27 5.68 8.73
N ALA A 304 -13.37 6.99 8.81
CA ALA A 304 -13.35 7.89 7.66
C ALA A 304 -12.98 9.32 8.12
N PHE A 305 -12.57 10.14 7.20
CA PHE A 305 -12.48 11.59 7.43
C PHE A 305 -13.88 12.22 7.59
N SER A 306 -13.95 13.31 8.37
CA SER A 306 -15.08 14.23 8.29
C SER A 306 -15.12 14.91 6.92
N GLU A 307 -16.29 15.44 6.51
CA GLU A 307 -16.39 16.11 5.20
C GLU A 307 -15.39 17.26 4.99
N PRO A 308 -15.10 18.14 5.99
CA PRO A 308 -14.08 19.17 5.83
C PRO A 308 -12.67 18.61 5.57
N ILE A 309 -12.28 17.54 6.28
CA ILE A 309 -10.95 16.94 6.10
C ILE A 309 -10.91 16.09 4.83
N ALA A 310 -11.98 15.40 4.47
CA ALA A 310 -12.07 14.72 3.16
C ALA A 310 -11.97 15.71 1.99
N ALA A 311 -12.47 16.94 2.13
CA ALA A 311 -12.26 17.99 1.14
C ALA A 311 -10.79 18.43 1.09
N ALA A 312 -10.14 18.62 2.25
CA ALA A 312 -8.73 18.98 2.33
C ALA A 312 -7.82 17.88 1.72
N ASP A 313 -8.09 16.61 1.99
CA ASP A 313 -7.41 15.47 1.38
C ASP A 313 -7.52 15.49 -0.17
N ARG A 314 -8.74 15.69 -0.70
CA ARG A 314 -8.95 15.83 -2.15
C ARG A 314 -8.18 17.00 -2.76
N ASP A 315 -8.15 18.14 -2.07
CA ASP A 315 -7.43 19.33 -2.55
C ASP A 315 -5.92 19.11 -2.54
N ILE A 316 -5.37 18.50 -1.49
CA ILE A 316 -3.95 18.12 -1.40
C ILE A 316 -3.59 17.14 -2.54
N LYS A 317 -4.36 16.06 -2.71
CA LYS A 317 -4.15 15.07 -3.78
C LYS A 317 -4.23 15.70 -5.17
N THR A 318 -5.14 16.64 -5.39
CA THR A 318 -5.28 17.38 -6.65
C THR A 318 -4.05 18.26 -6.91
N PHE A 319 -3.56 18.97 -5.89
CA PHE A 319 -2.34 19.78 -5.97
C PHE A 319 -1.12 18.89 -6.28
N LEU A 320 -0.91 17.82 -5.53
CA LEU A 320 0.20 16.87 -5.74
C LEU A 320 0.14 16.23 -7.13
N PHE A 321 -1.05 15.88 -7.60
CA PHE A 321 -1.22 15.33 -8.94
C PHE A 321 -0.73 16.28 -10.01
N ALA A 322 -1.10 17.54 -9.93
CA ALA A 322 -0.73 18.56 -10.92
C ALA A 322 0.76 18.97 -10.81
N ARG A 323 1.25 19.22 -9.60
CA ARG A 323 2.57 19.81 -9.35
C ARG A 323 3.70 18.78 -9.26
N MET A 324 3.41 17.55 -8.84
CA MET A 324 4.40 16.50 -8.61
C MET A 324 4.29 15.37 -9.62
N TYR A 325 3.18 14.60 -9.63
CA TYR A 325 3.09 13.40 -10.47
C TYR A 325 3.04 13.69 -11.97
N ARG A 326 2.57 14.86 -12.38
CA ARG A 326 2.57 15.32 -13.78
C ARG A 326 3.72 16.24 -14.12
N HIS A 327 4.64 16.47 -13.20
CA HIS A 327 5.83 17.26 -13.47
C HIS A 327 6.63 16.65 -14.64
N PRO A 328 7.07 17.46 -15.64
CA PRO A 328 7.74 16.94 -16.85
C PRO A 328 8.95 16.05 -16.56
N GLY A 329 9.76 16.40 -15.56
CA GLY A 329 10.91 15.61 -15.11
C GLY A 329 10.50 14.24 -14.59
N VAL A 330 9.51 14.18 -13.67
CA VAL A 330 8.97 12.94 -13.13
C VAL A 330 8.41 12.06 -14.25
N MET A 331 7.64 12.65 -15.17
CA MET A 331 7.06 11.93 -16.32
C MET A 331 8.13 11.41 -17.30
N ALA A 332 9.27 12.07 -17.43
CA ALA A 332 10.37 11.59 -18.27
C ALA A 332 11.02 10.33 -17.68
N VAL A 333 11.26 10.31 -16.37
CA VAL A 333 11.79 9.13 -15.66
C VAL A 333 10.77 7.98 -15.69
N ARG A 334 9.48 8.26 -15.46
CA ARG A 334 8.40 7.26 -15.53
C ARG A 334 8.33 6.57 -16.90
N ARG A 335 8.42 7.30 -18.01
CA ARG A 335 8.44 6.70 -19.36
C ARG A 335 9.62 5.75 -19.56
N ARG A 336 10.80 6.13 -19.07
CA ARG A 336 12.01 5.29 -19.14
C ARG A 336 11.91 4.04 -18.27
N ALA A 337 11.34 4.16 -17.08
CA ALA A 337 11.08 3.04 -16.19
C ALA A 337 10.01 2.07 -16.75
N ALA A 338 8.96 2.60 -17.37
CA ALA A 338 7.96 1.79 -18.06
C ALA A 338 8.58 0.96 -19.19
N ALA A 339 9.44 1.56 -20.03
CA ALA A 339 10.14 0.85 -21.10
C ALA A 339 10.97 -0.32 -20.56
N ILE A 340 11.67 -0.17 -19.42
CA ILE A 340 12.40 -1.28 -18.79
C ILE A 340 11.46 -2.45 -18.45
N VAL A 341 10.29 -2.18 -17.90
CA VAL A 341 9.32 -3.23 -17.53
C VAL A 341 8.74 -3.90 -18.75
N GLU A 342 8.40 -3.13 -19.79
CA GLU A 342 7.86 -3.64 -21.07
C GLU A 342 8.86 -4.54 -21.78
N ASP A 343 10.13 -4.10 -21.88
CA ASP A 343 11.22 -4.84 -22.50
C ASP A 343 11.51 -6.17 -21.77
N LEU A 344 11.56 -6.12 -20.43
CA LEU A 344 11.73 -7.30 -19.59
C LEU A 344 10.56 -8.28 -19.76
N PHE A 345 9.32 -7.78 -19.78
CA PHE A 345 8.14 -8.62 -19.95
C PHE A 345 8.14 -9.31 -21.32
N ALA A 346 8.40 -8.57 -22.39
CA ALA A 346 8.45 -9.10 -23.74
C ALA A 346 9.52 -10.19 -23.86
N THR A 347 10.73 -9.91 -23.36
CA THR A 347 11.88 -10.84 -23.42
C THR A 347 11.64 -12.13 -22.63
N PHE A 348 11.12 -12.04 -21.39
CA PHE A 348 10.84 -13.21 -20.58
C PHE A 348 9.62 -14.00 -21.06
N ARG A 349 8.66 -13.34 -21.69
CA ARG A 349 7.52 -14.01 -22.31
C ARG A 349 7.92 -14.79 -23.55
N GLU A 350 8.80 -14.22 -24.39
CA GLU A 350 9.32 -14.87 -25.61
C GLU A 350 10.19 -16.07 -25.24
N ASP A 351 11.07 -15.90 -24.25
CA ASP A 351 11.96 -16.97 -23.78
C ASP A 351 11.96 -17.05 -22.24
N PRO A 352 11.05 -17.84 -21.66
CA PRO A 352 10.98 -18.00 -20.20
C PRO A 352 12.24 -18.57 -19.56
N THR A 353 13.11 -19.23 -20.32
CA THR A 353 14.37 -19.80 -19.80
C THR A 353 15.38 -18.72 -19.39
N ARG A 354 15.18 -17.48 -19.80
CA ARG A 354 15.99 -16.33 -19.38
C ARG A 354 15.69 -15.88 -17.94
N MET A 355 14.56 -16.31 -17.37
CA MET A 355 14.29 -16.18 -15.94
C MET A 355 15.12 -17.21 -15.14
N PRO A 356 15.35 -16.96 -13.82
CA PRO A 356 15.93 -17.99 -12.95
C PRO A 356 15.10 -19.29 -12.99
N GLU A 357 15.80 -20.44 -12.82
CA GLU A 357 15.17 -21.77 -12.91
C GLU A 357 13.92 -21.92 -12.03
N GLU A 358 13.95 -21.36 -10.82
CA GLU A 358 12.78 -21.40 -9.91
C GLU A 358 11.52 -20.74 -10.50
N TRP A 359 11.67 -19.80 -11.44
CA TRP A 359 10.58 -19.09 -12.10
C TRP A 359 10.21 -19.70 -13.45
N SER A 360 11.17 -20.27 -14.16
CA SER A 360 10.97 -20.89 -15.47
C SER A 360 10.55 -22.37 -15.39
N ALA A 361 10.82 -23.04 -14.27
CA ALA A 361 10.54 -24.46 -14.10
C ALA A 361 9.06 -24.80 -14.38
N GLY A 362 8.86 -25.82 -15.23
CA GLY A 362 7.54 -26.34 -15.60
C GLY A 362 6.78 -25.50 -16.63
N LEU A 363 7.35 -24.42 -17.17
CA LEU A 363 6.83 -23.72 -18.34
C LEU A 363 7.30 -24.40 -19.62
N THR A 364 6.43 -24.47 -20.63
CA THR A 364 6.71 -25.14 -21.91
C THR A 364 7.11 -24.16 -23.02
N GLY A 365 7.11 -22.84 -22.73
CA GLY A 365 7.50 -21.81 -23.69
C GLY A 365 6.55 -20.61 -23.71
N PRO A 366 6.63 -19.76 -24.75
CA PRO A 366 5.84 -18.55 -24.87
C PRO A 366 4.33 -18.80 -24.97
N ASP A 367 3.93 -19.93 -25.55
CA ASP A 367 2.53 -20.31 -25.78
C ASP A 367 1.89 -21.02 -24.56
N ASP A 368 2.65 -21.29 -23.50
CA ASP A 368 2.10 -21.80 -22.25
C ASP A 368 1.19 -20.73 -21.61
N PRO A 369 -0.09 -21.01 -21.37
CA PRO A 369 -1.01 -20.02 -20.82
C PRO A 369 -0.60 -19.49 -19.44
N ARG A 370 0.30 -20.17 -18.74
CA ARG A 370 0.86 -19.75 -17.44
C ARG A 370 2.01 -18.75 -17.58
N THR A 371 2.67 -18.70 -18.75
CA THR A 371 3.87 -17.87 -18.94
C THR A 371 3.64 -16.39 -18.65
N PRO A 372 2.61 -15.71 -19.19
CA PRO A 372 2.43 -14.29 -18.94
C PRO A 372 2.30 -13.96 -17.44
N ARG A 373 1.51 -14.74 -16.70
CA ARG A 373 1.34 -14.53 -15.26
C ARG A 373 2.61 -14.81 -14.47
N ARG A 374 3.35 -15.86 -14.83
CA ARG A 374 4.62 -16.18 -14.18
C ARG A 374 5.67 -15.09 -14.39
N VAL A 375 5.75 -14.54 -15.61
CA VAL A 375 6.61 -13.39 -15.94
C VAL A 375 6.19 -12.14 -15.15
N ALA A 376 4.89 -11.84 -15.09
CA ALA A 376 4.39 -10.72 -14.31
C ALA A 376 4.71 -10.86 -12.81
N ASP A 377 4.51 -12.04 -12.23
CA ASP A 377 4.86 -12.34 -10.83
C ASP A 377 6.36 -12.16 -10.56
N PHE A 378 7.21 -12.60 -11.51
CA PHE A 378 8.66 -12.45 -11.40
C PHE A 378 9.08 -10.97 -11.44
N ILE A 379 8.59 -10.21 -12.42
CA ILE A 379 8.91 -8.77 -12.55
C ILE A 379 8.36 -7.99 -11.35
N ALA A 380 7.12 -8.25 -10.92
CA ALA A 380 6.55 -7.62 -9.74
C ALA A 380 7.35 -7.91 -8.46
N GLY A 381 7.99 -9.07 -8.39
CA GLY A 381 8.90 -9.44 -7.32
C GLY A 381 10.25 -8.72 -7.34
N MET A 382 10.63 -8.04 -8.40
CA MET A 382 11.91 -7.33 -8.50
C MET A 382 11.91 -6.06 -7.63
N THR A 383 13.11 -5.69 -7.19
CA THR A 383 13.42 -4.32 -6.75
C THR A 383 13.78 -3.48 -7.97
N ASP A 384 13.76 -2.16 -7.84
CA ASP A 384 14.12 -1.25 -8.93
C ASP A 384 15.54 -1.53 -9.45
N ASN A 385 16.50 -1.67 -8.54
CA ASN A 385 17.88 -1.99 -8.87
C ASN A 385 18.01 -3.34 -9.59
N TYR A 386 17.23 -4.35 -9.17
CA TYR A 386 17.29 -5.66 -9.81
C TYR A 386 16.68 -5.62 -11.21
N ALA A 387 15.57 -4.88 -11.41
CA ALA A 387 14.99 -4.69 -12.74
C ALA A 387 15.98 -4.01 -13.70
N VAL A 388 16.64 -2.92 -13.28
CA VAL A 388 17.70 -2.26 -14.08
C VAL A 388 18.86 -3.22 -14.36
N SER A 389 19.30 -4.01 -13.36
CA SER A 389 20.36 -5.00 -13.54
C SER A 389 19.99 -6.10 -14.54
N GLN A 390 18.74 -6.60 -14.49
CA GLN A 390 18.24 -7.58 -15.46
C GLN A 390 18.16 -6.99 -16.88
N HIS A 391 17.72 -5.74 -17.01
CA HIS A 391 17.68 -5.06 -18.30
C HIS A 391 19.11 -4.91 -18.88
N ARG A 392 20.08 -4.47 -18.08
CA ARG A 392 21.51 -4.39 -18.50
C ARG A 392 22.09 -5.75 -18.91
N ARG A 393 21.64 -6.83 -18.31
CA ARG A 393 22.07 -8.19 -18.67
C ARG A 393 21.53 -8.63 -20.03
N LEU A 394 20.36 -8.16 -20.42
CA LEU A 394 19.61 -8.65 -21.59
C LEU A 394 19.74 -7.75 -22.80
N PHE A 395 20.02 -6.46 -22.61
CA PHE A 395 20.04 -5.44 -23.65
C PHE A 395 21.37 -4.71 -23.67
N SER A 396 21.79 -4.28 -24.87
CA SER A 396 23.03 -3.52 -25.10
C SER A 396 22.97 -2.11 -24.50
N GLU A 397 21.78 -1.53 -24.42
CA GLU A 397 21.53 -0.21 -23.84
C GLU A 397 20.41 -0.33 -22.81
N THR A 398 20.55 0.40 -21.70
CA THR A 398 19.52 0.49 -20.66
C THR A 398 19.15 1.96 -20.46
N PRO A 399 17.83 2.28 -20.41
CA PRO A 399 17.39 3.65 -20.13
C PRO A 399 18.00 4.19 -18.83
N ASP A 400 18.55 5.39 -18.90
CA ASP A 400 19.06 6.09 -17.73
C ASP A 400 17.88 6.64 -16.92
N LEU A 401 17.77 6.24 -15.66
CA LEU A 401 16.71 6.66 -14.75
C LEU A 401 17.11 7.88 -13.91
N HIS A 402 18.31 8.41 -14.09
CA HIS A 402 18.69 9.64 -13.40
C HIS A 402 17.81 10.79 -13.86
N TRP A 403 17.20 11.45 -12.91
CA TRP A 403 16.63 12.76 -13.09
C TRP A 403 17.77 13.76 -13.01
N VAL A 404 17.93 14.58 -14.03
CA VAL A 404 18.85 15.71 -13.95
C VAL A 404 18.20 16.73 -13.00
N ILE A 405 18.47 16.59 -11.70
CA ILE A 405 18.20 17.67 -10.74
C ILE A 405 19.04 18.84 -11.15
N TRP A 406 18.44 20.00 -11.20
CA TRP A 406 19.08 21.26 -11.57
C TRP A 406 20.42 21.44 -10.84
N PRO A 407 21.46 21.98 -11.51
CA PRO A 407 22.76 22.21 -10.89
C PRO A 407 22.66 23.35 -9.87
N GLY A 408 22.36 23.02 -8.62
CA GLY A 408 22.17 23.99 -7.54
C GLY A 408 22.28 23.45 -6.13
N LEU A 409 22.42 22.15 -5.95
CA LEU A 409 22.53 21.52 -4.63
C LEU A 409 23.84 20.72 -4.46
N GLU A 410 24.97 21.31 -4.82
CA GLU A 410 26.27 20.98 -4.20
C GLU A 410 26.54 22.04 -3.13
N GLY A 411 26.20 21.73 -1.86
CA GLY A 411 26.42 22.60 -0.72
C GLY A 411 26.00 21.93 0.56
#